data_e7f1a4f3bebedf4f87780ffcd4ac9a2e
#
_entry.id   e7f1a4f3bebedf4f87780ffcd4ac9a2e
#
_cell.length_a   1.000
_cell.length_b   1.000
_cell.length_c   1.000
_cell.angle_alpha   90.00
_cell.angle_beta   90.00
_cell.angle_gamma   90.00
#
_symmetry.space_group_name_H-M   'P 1'
#
loop_
_entity.id
_entity.type
_entity.pdbx_description
1 polymer ?
#
loop_
_entity_poly.entity_id
_entity_poly.type
_entity_poly.pdbx_seq_one_letter_code
_entity_poly.pdbx_strand_id
1 'polypeptide(L)'
;MNYAIIAAGEGSRLAKEGFKLPKPMVTLNGEMLIDRLIGIFMRNDAEKIMIIINEESAVLESHLNELSLTLPIHIVKKSTPSSLHSVFELFGSDPELKEICLTTTDTVFKEEEFTAYIQEFAGNEELGGLMAVTTFIDDESPLYVTIDEAGNITAFTDKNTTETSFISGGIYCLRKEAIALVNDAVNGGVSRMRNFQRSLLENNIHLKAYPFSKIVDVDHVQDIATAELFLSPEAAV
;
A
#
# COMPACT_ATOMS: atom_id res chain seq x y z
N MET A 1 -13.43 8.15 -4.12
CA MET A 1 -12.01 7.94 -3.69
C MET A 1 -11.21 7.31 -4.81
N ASN A 2 -9.97 7.80 -5.06
CA ASN A 2 -9.03 7.13 -5.96
C ASN A 2 -8.16 6.14 -5.19
N TYR A 3 -7.81 5.03 -5.83
CA TYR A 3 -6.95 3.99 -5.25
C TYR A 3 -5.74 3.73 -6.13
N ALA A 4 -4.64 3.30 -5.53
CA ALA A 4 -3.44 2.91 -6.27
C ALA A 4 -2.85 1.60 -5.75
N ILE A 5 -2.34 0.77 -6.67
CA ILE A 5 -1.64 -0.48 -6.36
C ILE A 5 -0.25 -0.44 -6.97
N ILE A 6 0.76 -0.58 -6.12
CA ILE A 6 2.14 -0.77 -6.57
C ILE A 6 2.36 -2.26 -6.82
N ALA A 7 2.39 -2.65 -8.08
CA ALA A 7 2.58 -4.03 -8.53
C ALA A 7 3.80 -4.20 -9.48
N ALA A 8 4.71 -3.21 -9.50
CA ALA A 8 5.90 -3.20 -10.35
C ALA A 8 7.10 -3.95 -9.75
N GLY A 9 6.98 -4.52 -8.55
CA GLY A 9 8.03 -5.30 -7.91
C GLY A 9 8.30 -6.62 -8.63
N GLU A 10 9.56 -7.06 -8.65
CA GLU A 10 9.98 -8.30 -9.33
C GLU A 10 9.48 -9.59 -8.63
N GLY A 11 9.06 -9.52 -7.36
CA GLY A 11 8.66 -10.71 -6.59
C GLY A 11 9.78 -11.76 -6.45
N SER A 12 11.03 -11.32 -6.44
CA SER A 12 12.22 -12.18 -6.56
C SER A 12 12.36 -13.22 -5.44
N ARG A 13 11.80 -13.00 -4.26
CA ARG A 13 11.82 -13.97 -3.13
C ARG A 13 10.93 -15.16 -3.45
N LEU A 14 9.66 -14.94 -3.77
CA LEU A 14 8.72 -15.99 -4.18
C LEU A 14 9.20 -16.75 -5.42
N ALA A 15 9.78 -16.05 -6.41
CA ALA A 15 10.33 -16.67 -7.60
C ALA A 15 11.49 -17.63 -7.26
N LYS A 16 12.38 -17.29 -6.31
CA LYS A 16 13.46 -18.17 -5.80
C LYS A 16 12.91 -19.40 -5.07
N GLU A 17 11.73 -19.30 -4.47
CA GLU A 17 11.03 -20.39 -3.79
C GLU A 17 10.19 -21.25 -4.74
N GLY A 18 10.28 -21.00 -6.07
CA GLY A 18 9.65 -21.81 -7.11
C GLY A 18 8.32 -21.30 -7.63
N PHE A 19 7.88 -20.14 -7.19
CA PHE A 19 6.65 -19.53 -7.70
C PHE A 19 6.87 -18.97 -9.12
N LYS A 20 6.04 -19.39 -10.08
CA LYS A 20 6.25 -19.09 -11.51
C LYS A 20 5.47 -17.90 -12.05
N LEU A 21 4.43 -17.47 -11.32
CA LEU A 21 3.61 -16.34 -11.72
C LEU A 21 4.13 -15.04 -11.08
N PRO A 22 3.80 -13.86 -11.67
CA PRO A 22 4.05 -12.59 -11.01
C PRO A 22 3.43 -12.54 -9.62
N LYS A 23 4.10 -11.91 -8.65
CA LYS A 23 3.64 -11.79 -7.25
C LYS A 23 2.18 -11.35 -7.11
N PRO A 24 1.66 -10.37 -7.91
CA PRO A 24 0.25 -9.97 -7.85
C PRO A 24 -0.75 -11.10 -8.17
N MET A 25 -0.30 -12.16 -8.83
CA MET A 25 -1.11 -13.32 -9.22
C MET A 25 -1.00 -14.50 -8.23
N VAL A 26 -0.33 -14.32 -7.10
CA VAL A 26 -0.38 -15.27 -5.98
C VAL A 26 -1.82 -15.35 -5.49
N THR A 27 -2.30 -16.57 -5.22
CA THR A 27 -3.66 -16.80 -4.74
C THR A 27 -3.71 -17.03 -3.24
N LEU A 28 -4.69 -16.40 -2.59
CA LEU A 28 -5.11 -16.66 -1.22
C LEU A 28 -6.54 -17.21 -1.24
N ASN A 29 -6.75 -18.41 -0.70
CA ASN A 29 -8.07 -19.06 -0.72
C ASN A 29 -8.70 -19.12 -2.13
N GLY A 30 -7.87 -19.21 -3.19
CA GLY A 30 -8.33 -19.28 -4.58
C GLY A 30 -8.53 -17.93 -5.29
N GLU A 31 -8.37 -16.79 -4.63
CA GLU A 31 -8.45 -15.45 -5.21
C GLU A 31 -7.06 -14.81 -5.35
N MET A 32 -6.73 -14.22 -6.51
CA MET A 32 -5.46 -13.55 -6.70
C MET A 32 -5.34 -12.29 -5.82
N LEU A 33 -4.14 -11.99 -5.32
CA LEU A 33 -3.86 -10.79 -4.50
C LEU A 33 -4.37 -9.52 -5.19
N ILE A 34 -4.09 -9.38 -6.49
CA ILE A 34 -4.50 -8.21 -7.26
C ILE A 34 -6.02 -8.10 -7.39
N ASP A 35 -6.72 -9.21 -7.65
CA ASP A 35 -8.17 -9.24 -7.81
C ASP A 35 -8.86 -8.94 -6.48
N ARG A 36 -8.32 -9.49 -5.38
CA ARG A 36 -8.79 -9.20 -4.03
C ARG A 36 -8.73 -7.70 -3.72
N LEU A 37 -7.60 -7.03 -3.98
CA LEU A 37 -7.45 -5.59 -3.75
C LEU A 37 -8.41 -4.79 -4.64
N ILE A 38 -8.49 -5.10 -5.94
CA ILE A 38 -9.44 -4.45 -6.85
C ILE A 38 -10.87 -4.62 -6.34
N GLY A 39 -11.26 -5.82 -5.92
CA GLY A 39 -12.58 -6.11 -5.36
C GLY A 39 -12.87 -5.29 -4.11
N ILE A 40 -11.93 -5.19 -3.16
CA ILE A 40 -12.06 -4.37 -1.96
C ILE A 40 -12.24 -2.88 -2.33
N PHE A 41 -11.44 -2.36 -3.25
CA PHE A 41 -11.52 -0.96 -3.66
C PHE A 41 -12.85 -0.65 -4.34
N MET A 42 -13.35 -1.55 -5.19
CA MET A 42 -14.68 -1.40 -5.81
C MET A 42 -15.80 -1.37 -4.78
N ARG A 43 -15.73 -2.19 -3.71
CA ARG A 43 -16.70 -2.18 -2.61
C ARG A 43 -16.55 -0.96 -1.69
N ASN A 44 -15.44 -0.22 -1.80
CA ASN A 44 -15.18 1.05 -1.13
C ASN A 44 -15.26 2.24 -2.09
N ASP A 45 -16.20 2.21 -3.03
CA ASP A 45 -16.57 3.31 -3.94
C ASP A 45 -15.38 3.88 -4.75
N ALA A 46 -14.60 2.98 -5.37
CA ALA A 46 -13.50 3.37 -6.23
C ALA A 46 -14.00 4.15 -7.46
N GLU A 47 -13.59 5.41 -7.58
CA GLU A 47 -13.76 6.22 -8.79
C GLU A 47 -12.73 5.85 -9.87
N LYS A 48 -11.51 5.58 -9.45
CA LYS A 48 -10.40 5.15 -10.27
C LYS A 48 -9.47 4.23 -9.48
N ILE A 49 -8.98 3.17 -10.11
CA ILE A 49 -7.94 2.28 -9.58
C ILE A 49 -6.72 2.38 -10.49
N MET A 50 -5.66 2.98 -9.99
CA MET A 50 -4.40 3.17 -10.72
C MET A 50 -3.45 2.03 -10.35
N ILE A 51 -2.93 1.30 -11.34
CA ILE A 51 -2.06 0.14 -11.09
C ILE A 51 -0.78 0.31 -11.88
N ILE A 52 0.36 0.31 -11.20
CA ILE A 52 1.66 0.25 -11.88
C ILE A 52 2.18 -1.16 -11.89
N ILE A 53 2.53 -1.64 -13.08
CA ILE A 53 3.14 -2.95 -13.31
C ILE A 53 4.51 -2.79 -13.97
N ASN A 54 5.34 -3.81 -13.80
CA ASN A 54 6.64 -3.87 -14.45
C ASN A 54 6.49 -4.21 -15.95
N GLU A 55 7.41 -3.73 -16.77
CA GLU A 55 7.36 -3.85 -18.25
C GLU A 55 7.41 -5.30 -18.75
N GLU A 56 7.96 -6.22 -17.94
CA GLU A 56 8.11 -7.64 -18.28
C GLU A 56 6.90 -8.48 -17.88
N SER A 57 5.92 -7.92 -17.16
CA SER A 57 4.76 -8.65 -16.62
C SER A 57 3.61 -8.81 -17.64
N ALA A 58 3.88 -9.42 -18.82
CA ALA A 58 2.89 -9.57 -19.88
C ALA A 58 1.62 -10.33 -19.46
N VAL A 59 1.74 -11.35 -18.62
CA VAL A 59 0.59 -12.14 -18.14
C VAL A 59 -0.32 -11.29 -17.25
N LEU A 60 0.27 -10.54 -16.32
CA LEU A 60 -0.47 -9.62 -15.46
C LEU A 60 -1.10 -8.48 -16.26
N GLU A 61 -0.37 -7.92 -17.23
CA GLU A 61 -0.89 -6.90 -18.15
C GLU A 61 -2.14 -7.39 -18.91
N SER A 62 -2.09 -8.61 -19.45
CA SER A 62 -3.24 -9.20 -20.16
C SER A 62 -4.45 -9.34 -19.24
N HIS A 63 -4.26 -9.82 -18.03
CA HIS A 63 -5.32 -9.98 -17.03
C HIS A 63 -5.95 -8.62 -16.64
N LEU A 64 -5.13 -7.62 -16.36
CA LEU A 64 -5.62 -6.30 -15.98
C LEU A 64 -6.31 -5.57 -17.15
N ASN A 65 -5.84 -5.75 -18.38
CA ASN A 65 -6.50 -5.21 -19.58
C ASN A 65 -7.89 -5.79 -19.75
N GLU A 66 -8.10 -7.07 -19.48
CA GLU A 66 -9.43 -7.70 -19.52
C GLU A 66 -10.36 -7.08 -18.45
N LEU A 67 -9.89 -6.93 -17.22
CA LEU A 67 -10.65 -6.30 -16.14
C LEU A 67 -10.97 -4.83 -16.43
N SER A 68 -10.07 -4.08 -17.06
CA SER A 68 -10.26 -2.66 -17.39
C SER A 68 -11.37 -2.38 -18.38
N LEU A 69 -11.87 -3.40 -19.09
CA LEU A 69 -13.04 -3.26 -19.97
C LEU A 69 -14.34 -2.96 -19.22
N THR A 70 -14.41 -3.32 -17.94
CA THR A 70 -15.62 -3.20 -17.11
C THR A 70 -15.39 -2.44 -15.80
N LEU A 71 -14.15 -2.27 -15.38
CA LEU A 71 -13.78 -1.60 -14.12
C LEU A 71 -12.97 -0.32 -14.40
N PRO A 72 -13.00 0.68 -13.50
CA PRO A 72 -12.31 1.97 -13.67
C PRO A 72 -10.79 1.85 -13.42
N ILE A 73 -10.13 0.91 -14.12
CA ILE A 73 -8.71 0.60 -13.96
C ILE A 73 -7.89 1.42 -14.96
N HIS A 74 -6.85 2.09 -14.44
CA HIS A 74 -5.81 2.78 -15.21
C HIS A 74 -4.47 2.10 -14.97
N ILE A 75 -3.86 1.55 -16.04
CA ILE A 75 -2.62 0.78 -15.98
C ILE A 75 -1.44 1.66 -16.41
N VAL A 76 -0.42 1.75 -15.56
CA VAL A 76 0.90 2.31 -15.90
C VAL A 76 1.89 1.17 -16.02
N LYS A 77 2.48 1.00 -17.19
CA LYS A 77 3.48 -0.05 -17.43
C LYS A 77 4.86 0.55 -17.44
N LYS A 78 5.60 0.38 -16.33
CA LYS A 78 6.95 0.92 -16.19
C LYS A 78 7.74 0.20 -15.10
N SER A 79 8.94 -0.25 -15.45
CA SER A 79 9.92 -0.73 -14.49
C SER A 79 10.58 0.45 -13.77
N THR A 80 10.61 0.42 -12.46
CA THR A 80 11.09 1.54 -11.63
C THR A 80 12.14 1.08 -10.61
N PRO A 81 13.09 1.95 -10.20
CA PRO A 81 14.16 1.55 -9.30
C PRO A 81 13.72 1.39 -7.84
N SER A 82 12.53 1.88 -7.46
CA SER A 82 12.00 1.72 -6.10
C SER A 82 10.50 1.99 -6.04
N SER A 83 9.85 1.61 -4.93
CA SER A 83 8.43 1.85 -4.68
C SER A 83 8.03 3.34 -4.77
N LEU A 84 8.90 4.27 -4.31
CA LEU A 84 8.62 5.71 -4.44
C LEU A 84 8.64 6.16 -5.91
N HIS A 85 9.53 5.63 -6.74
CA HIS A 85 9.51 5.92 -8.17
C HIS A 85 8.26 5.35 -8.85
N SER A 86 7.75 4.22 -8.39
CA SER A 86 6.46 3.70 -8.85
C SER A 86 5.31 4.66 -8.52
N VAL A 87 5.29 5.21 -7.31
CA VAL A 87 4.32 6.23 -6.90
C VAL A 87 4.44 7.50 -7.74
N PHE A 88 5.66 7.96 -8.01
CA PHE A 88 5.94 9.12 -8.87
C PHE A 88 5.36 8.94 -10.28
N GLU A 89 5.57 7.77 -10.90
CA GLU A 89 5.02 7.48 -12.23
C GLU A 89 3.48 7.38 -12.21
N LEU A 90 2.92 6.74 -11.18
CA LEU A 90 1.46 6.67 -11.00
C LEU A 90 0.85 8.06 -10.88
N PHE A 91 1.34 8.89 -9.96
CA PHE A 91 0.78 10.21 -9.71
C PHE A 91 1.01 11.16 -10.90
N GLY A 92 2.15 11.02 -11.59
CA GLY A 92 2.43 11.76 -12.81
C GLY A 92 1.46 11.43 -13.97
N SER A 93 0.82 10.26 -13.95
CA SER A 93 -0.19 9.88 -14.95
C SER A 93 -1.56 10.54 -14.74
N ASP A 94 -1.79 11.20 -13.60
CA ASP A 94 -3.02 11.95 -13.28
C ASP A 94 -2.71 13.26 -12.55
N PRO A 95 -2.44 14.35 -13.26
CA PRO A 95 -2.13 15.65 -12.67
C PRO A 95 -3.26 16.28 -11.83
N GLU A 96 -4.51 15.83 -12.03
CA GLU A 96 -5.67 16.35 -11.31
C GLU A 96 -5.95 15.58 -10.00
N LEU A 97 -5.09 14.64 -9.64
CA LEU A 97 -5.24 13.81 -8.45
C LEU A 97 -5.23 14.67 -7.17
N LYS A 98 -6.30 14.59 -6.38
CA LYS A 98 -6.47 15.37 -5.14
C LYS A 98 -6.32 14.52 -3.88
N GLU A 99 -6.75 13.27 -3.95
CA GLU A 99 -6.65 12.30 -2.86
C GLU A 99 -6.54 10.89 -3.41
N ILE A 100 -5.84 10.04 -2.68
CA ILE A 100 -5.62 8.65 -3.06
C ILE A 100 -5.34 7.78 -1.84
N CYS A 101 -5.85 6.55 -1.87
CA CYS A 101 -5.37 5.48 -1.00
C CYS A 101 -4.47 4.55 -1.81
N LEU A 102 -3.25 4.37 -1.35
CA LEU A 102 -2.23 3.62 -2.06
C LEU A 102 -1.73 2.46 -1.19
N THR A 103 -1.51 1.29 -1.80
CA THR A 103 -0.92 0.11 -1.17
C THR A 103 -0.02 -0.65 -2.12
N THR A 104 0.79 -1.57 -1.58
CA THR A 104 1.49 -2.57 -2.38
C THR A 104 0.59 -3.78 -2.61
N THR A 105 0.88 -4.57 -3.65
CA THR A 105 0.02 -5.69 -4.05
C THR A 105 0.02 -6.86 -3.07
N ASP A 106 1.04 -6.95 -2.23
CA ASP A 106 1.32 -8.02 -1.29
C ASP A 106 0.73 -7.80 0.11
N THR A 107 0.18 -6.62 0.35
CA THR A 107 -0.36 -6.23 1.66
C THR A 107 -1.75 -6.86 1.88
N VAL A 108 -1.87 -7.71 2.89
CA VAL A 108 -3.10 -8.42 3.24
C VAL A 108 -3.65 -7.93 4.58
N PHE A 109 -4.91 -7.52 4.57
CA PHE A 109 -5.64 -6.95 5.70
C PHE A 109 -7.11 -7.40 5.68
N LYS A 110 -7.85 -7.20 6.78
CA LYS A 110 -9.30 -7.43 6.82
C LYS A 110 -10.04 -6.28 6.16
N GLU A 111 -11.03 -6.62 5.31
CA GLU A 111 -11.79 -5.62 4.54
C GLU A 111 -12.58 -4.67 5.44
N GLU A 112 -13.14 -5.17 6.54
CA GLU A 112 -13.90 -4.36 7.48
C GLU A 112 -13.05 -3.24 8.10
N GLU A 113 -11.79 -3.56 8.45
CA GLU A 113 -10.84 -2.57 8.99
C GLU A 113 -10.44 -1.55 7.92
N PHE A 114 -10.28 -2.00 6.68
CA PHE A 114 -9.99 -1.11 5.55
C PHE A 114 -11.16 -0.16 5.26
N THR A 115 -12.38 -0.66 5.27
CA THR A 115 -13.58 0.20 5.08
C THR A 115 -13.66 1.28 6.16
N ALA A 116 -13.43 0.92 7.42
CA ALA A 116 -13.39 1.90 8.52
C ALA A 116 -12.22 2.89 8.38
N TYR A 117 -11.06 2.44 7.91
CA TYR A 117 -9.90 3.28 7.62
C TYR A 117 -10.20 4.32 6.53
N ILE A 118 -10.87 3.94 5.43
CA ILE A 118 -11.27 4.86 4.37
C ILE A 118 -12.30 5.88 4.88
N GLN A 119 -13.26 5.43 5.70
CA GLN A 119 -14.26 6.33 6.31
C GLN A 119 -13.60 7.33 7.27
N GLU A 120 -12.62 6.91 8.09
CA GLU A 120 -11.85 7.80 8.96
C GLU A 120 -11.13 8.88 8.15
N PHE A 121 -10.47 8.51 7.04
CA PHE A 121 -9.80 9.47 6.18
C PHE A 121 -10.78 10.46 5.52
N ALA A 122 -11.90 9.95 4.99
CA ALA A 122 -12.92 10.78 4.36
C ALA A 122 -13.55 11.77 5.35
N GLY A 123 -13.72 11.38 6.61
CA GLY A 123 -14.29 12.22 7.67
C GLY A 123 -13.35 13.29 8.24
N ASN A 124 -12.05 13.27 7.90
CA ASN A 124 -11.03 14.17 8.48
C ASN A 124 -10.30 14.96 7.40
N GLU A 125 -10.91 16.04 6.91
CA GLU A 125 -10.35 16.86 5.83
C GLU A 125 -9.04 17.56 6.18
N GLU A 126 -8.74 17.75 7.47
CA GLU A 126 -7.52 18.41 7.96
C GLU A 126 -6.26 17.53 7.87
N LEU A 127 -6.44 16.22 7.68
CA LEU A 127 -5.30 15.31 7.55
C LEU A 127 -4.66 15.46 6.17
N GLY A 128 -3.35 15.67 6.12
CA GLY A 128 -2.55 15.54 4.90
C GLY A 128 -2.31 14.09 4.52
N GLY A 129 -2.36 13.16 5.50
CA GLY A 129 -2.32 11.72 5.28
C GLY A 129 -2.77 10.90 6.48
N LEU A 130 -3.31 9.71 6.18
CA LEU A 130 -3.65 8.68 7.17
C LEU A 130 -2.83 7.43 6.83
N MET A 131 -2.07 6.93 7.81
CA MET A 131 -1.16 5.80 7.64
C MET A 131 -1.68 4.59 8.38
N ALA A 132 -1.90 3.47 7.69
CA ALA A 132 -2.17 2.22 8.35
C ALA A 132 -0.95 1.75 9.14
N VAL A 133 -1.17 1.37 10.39
CA VAL A 133 -0.12 0.87 11.27
C VAL A 133 -0.60 -0.41 11.96
N THR A 134 0.34 -1.25 12.40
CA THR A 134 0.02 -2.47 13.15
C THR A 134 1.08 -2.75 14.21
N THR A 135 0.71 -3.52 15.23
CA THR A 135 1.66 -4.06 16.22
C THR A 135 2.21 -5.43 15.79
N PHE A 136 1.64 -6.04 14.76
CA PHE A 136 2.10 -7.32 14.22
C PHE A 136 3.36 -7.12 13.38
N ILE A 137 4.48 -7.71 13.80
CA ILE A 137 5.78 -7.58 13.15
C ILE A 137 6.11 -8.91 12.47
N ASP A 138 6.11 -8.91 11.15
CA ASP A 138 6.49 -10.05 10.29
C ASP A 138 7.56 -9.63 9.26
N ASP A 139 7.93 -8.35 9.22
CA ASP A 139 8.94 -7.81 8.31
C ASP A 139 10.35 -7.91 8.94
N GLU A 140 11.33 -8.34 8.13
CA GLU A 140 12.75 -8.38 8.50
C GLU A 140 13.34 -6.98 8.80
N SER A 141 12.72 -5.93 8.27
CA SER A 141 13.19 -4.55 8.37
C SER A 141 12.03 -3.57 8.56
N PRO A 142 11.25 -3.69 9.63
CA PRO A 142 10.07 -2.86 9.83
C PRO A 142 10.42 -1.37 9.94
N LEU A 143 9.51 -0.52 9.49
CA LEU A 143 9.57 0.92 9.75
C LEU A 143 8.73 1.21 10.99
N TYR A 144 9.38 1.54 12.08
CA TYR A 144 8.72 1.83 13.34
C TYR A 144 8.09 3.22 13.35
N VAL A 145 6.92 3.33 13.99
CA VAL A 145 6.11 4.54 14.05
C VAL A 145 5.91 4.97 15.49
N THR A 146 6.21 6.23 15.79
CA THR A 146 5.92 6.88 17.07
C THR A 146 4.73 7.81 16.88
N ILE A 147 3.79 7.79 17.82
CA ILE A 147 2.60 8.65 17.82
C ILE A 147 2.51 9.45 19.14
N ASP A 148 1.82 10.57 19.08
CA ASP A 148 1.40 11.30 20.28
C ASP A 148 0.08 10.74 20.86
N GLU A 149 -0.40 11.34 21.97
CA GLU A 149 -1.64 10.94 22.64
C GLU A 149 -2.89 11.11 21.78
N ALA A 150 -2.86 11.97 20.75
CA ALA A 150 -3.94 12.19 19.79
C ALA A 150 -3.88 11.25 18.60
N GLY A 151 -2.85 10.39 18.49
CA GLY A 151 -2.62 9.47 17.39
C GLY A 151 -1.91 10.10 16.19
N ASN A 152 -1.39 11.34 16.33
CA ASN A 152 -0.60 11.95 15.27
C ASN A 152 0.78 11.30 15.22
N ILE A 153 1.29 11.06 14.01
CA ILE A 153 2.62 10.49 13.81
C ILE A 153 3.68 11.55 14.05
N THR A 154 4.60 11.26 14.95
CA THR A 154 5.69 12.16 15.34
C THR A 154 7.05 11.73 14.79
N ALA A 155 7.25 10.43 14.53
CA ALA A 155 8.49 9.94 13.94
C ALA A 155 8.31 8.61 13.19
N PHE A 156 9.20 8.40 12.19
CA PHE A 156 9.45 7.12 11.52
C PHE A 156 10.91 6.72 11.71
N THR A 157 11.16 5.55 12.32
CA THR A 157 12.52 5.10 12.64
C THR A 157 12.81 3.69 12.13
N ASP A 158 14.07 3.37 11.83
CA ASP A 158 14.49 2.02 11.43
C ASP A 158 14.82 1.14 12.65
N LYS A 159 14.73 1.68 13.86
CA LYS A 159 15.04 0.98 15.10
C LYS A 159 13.86 1.05 16.05
N ASN A 160 13.58 -0.08 16.67
CA ASN A 160 12.63 -0.12 17.79
C ASN A 160 13.20 0.65 18.98
N THR A 161 12.40 1.53 19.54
CA THR A 161 12.72 2.29 20.75
C THR A 161 11.59 2.13 21.76
N THR A 162 11.78 2.58 23.00
CA THR A 162 10.71 2.55 24.03
C THR A 162 9.52 3.46 23.68
N GLU A 163 9.68 4.36 22.71
CA GLU A 163 8.65 5.32 22.27
C GLU A 163 7.87 4.81 21.05
N THR A 164 8.34 3.74 20.38
CA THR A 164 7.65 3.20 19.22
C THR A 164 6.46 2.34 19.64
N SER A 165 5.31 2.59 19.03
CA SER A 165 4.06 1.88 19.35
C SER A 165 3.66 0.90 18.27
N PHE A 166 4.06 1.17 17.02
CA PHE A 166 3.59 0.48 15.82
C PHE A 166 4.69 0.32 14.79
N ILE A 167 4.38 -0.44 13.74
CA ILE A 167 5.11 -0.43 12.46
C ILE A 167 4.19 0.06 11.34
N SER A 168 4.79 0.62 10.28
CA SER A 168 4.07 1.03 9.06
C SER A 168 3.52 -0.19 8.33
N GLY A 169 2.23 -0.20 8.00
CA GLY A 169 1.53 -1.32 7.40
C GLY A 169 1.42 -1.27 5.88
N GLY A 170 2.14 -0.37 5.19
CA GLY A 170 2.17 -0.36 3.72
C GLY A 170 0.93 0.22 3.03
N ILE A 171 -0.02 0.79 3.76
CA ILE A 171 -1.24 1.42 3.23
C ILE A 171 -1.24 2.90 3.62
N TYR A 172 -1.44 3.78 2.64
CA TYR A 172 -1.32 5.22 2.82
C TYR A 172 -2.47 5.95 2.13
N CYS A 173 -3.30 6.67 2.88
CA CYS A 173 -4.17 7.70 2.32
C CYS A 173 -3.44 9.04 2.32
N LEU A 174 -3.43 9.72 1.17
CA LEU A 174 -2.71 10.98 0.98
C LEU A 174 -3.65 12.01 0.34
N ARG A 175 -3.56 13.26 0.79
CA ARG A 175 -4.20 14.41 0.14
C ARG A 175 -3.23 15.17 -0.73
N LYS A 176 -3.74 16.13 -1.47
CA LYS A 176 -3.05 16.89 -2.52
C LYS A 176 -1.69 17.44 -2.09
N GLU A 177 -1.57 17.95 -0.87
CA GLU A 177 -0.33 18.50 -0.34
C GLU A 177 0.77 17.43 -0.22
N ALA A 178 0.42 16.27 0.31
CA ALA A 178 1.33 15.13 0.40
C ALA A 178 1.65 14.53 -0.98
N ILE A 179 0.65 14.46 -1.88
CA ILE A 179 0.82 14.00 -3.26
C ILE A 179 1.83 14.88 -4.01
N ALA A 180 1.72 16.20 -3.87
CA ALA A 180 2.62 17.16 -4.52
C ALA A 180 4.10 16.96 -4.12
N LEU A 181 4.36 16.57 -2.86
CA LEU A 181 5.72 16.33 -2.37
C LEU A 181 6.42 15.13 -3.00
N VAL A 182 5.70 14.21 -3.65
CA VAL A 182 6.31 13.05 -4.33
C VAL A 182 7.29 13.49 -5.41
N ASN A 183 6.90 14.50 -6.20
CA ASN A 183 7.73 15.03 -7.27
C ASN A 183 9.03 15.65 -6.73
N ASP A 184 8.92 16.49 -5.69
CA ASP A 184 10.06 17.15 -5.07
C ASP A 184 11.00 16.14 -4.39
N ALA A 185 10.41 15.12 -3.71
CA ALA A 185 11.17 14.08 -3.06
C ALA A 185 12.02 13.27 -4.07
N VAL A 186 11.40 12.80 -5.16
CA VAL A 186 12.12 12.03 -6.19
C VAL A 186 13.20 12.88 -6.88
N ASN A 187 12.90 14.11 -7.26
CA ASN A 187 13.87 15.04 -7.85
C ASN A 187 14.99 15.41 -6.88
N GLY A 188 14.72 15.43 -5.58
CA GLY A 188 15.70 15.61 -4.50
C GLY A 188 16.53 14.35 -4.18
N GLY A 189 16.34 13.24 -4.91
CA GLY A 189 17.07 12.00 -4.73
C GLY A 189 16.54 11.08 -3.63
N VAL A 190 15.35 11.35 -3.07
CA VAL A 190 14.69 10.44 -2.13
C VAL A 190 14.27 9.18 -2.89
N SER A 191 14.57 8.03 -2.32
CA SER A 191 14.14 6.73 -2.82
C SER A 191 13.48 5.92 -1.69
N ARG A 192 12.59 4.97 -2.04
CA ARG A 192 11.82 4.13 -1.13
C ARG A 192 10.75 4.89 -0.33
N MET A 193 9.60 4.24 -0.16
CA MET A 193 8.46 4.81 0.57
C MET A 193 8.79 5.19 2.03
N ARG A 194 9.62 4.42 2.75
CA ARG A 194 10.03 4.75 4.13
C ARG A 194 10.70 6.12 4.27
N ASN A 195 11.51 6.52 3.28
CA ASN A 195 12.16 7.83 3.29
C ASN A 195 11.17 8.94 2.91
N PHE A 196 10.24 8.64 2.01
CA PHE A 196 9.16 9.57 1.69
C PHE A 196 8.23 9.82 2.89
N GLN A 197 7.89 8.79 3.66
CA GLN A 197 7.12 8.98 4.89
C GLN A 197 7.81 9.94 5.88
N ARG A 198 9.15 9.86 6.01
CA ARG A 198 9.94 10.81 6.80
C ARG A 198 9.87 12.22 6.24
N SER A 199 10.04 12.36 4.92
CA SER A 199 9.99 13.67 4.27
C SER A 199 8.62 14.34 4.38
N LEU A 200 7.53 13.59 4.50
CA LEU A 200 6.20 14.16 4.78
C LEU A 200 6.20 14.89 6.14
N LEU A 201 6.76 14.29 7.20
CA LEU A 201 6.89 14.94 8.50
C LEU A 201 7.83 16.15 8.46
N GLU A 202 8.96 16.03 7.77
CA GLU A 202 9.93 17.13 7.59
C GLU A 202 9.30 18.34 6.89
N ASN A 203 8.30 18.11 6.02
CA ASN A 203 7.52 19.14 5.35
C ASN A 203 6.24 19.52 6.08
N ASN A 204 6.12 19.15 7.37
CA ASN A 204 4.99 19.49 8.25
C ASN A 204 3.62 19.00 7.72
N ILE A 205 3.59 17.92 6.98
CA ILE A 205 2.32 17.26 6.61
C ILE A 205 1.73 16.62 7.86
N HIS A 206 0.49 16.96 8.15
CA HIS A 206 -0.25 16.38 9.28
C HIS A 206 -0.60 14.92 8.97
N LEU A 207 0.11 13.98 9.64
CA LEU A 207 -0.07 12.54 9.48
C LEU A 207 -0.67 11.94 10.74
N LYS A 208 -1.70 11.11 10.58
CA LYS A 208 -2.31 10.34 11.65
C LYS A 208 -2.10 8.84 11.43
N ALA A 209 -1.90 8.09 12.50
CA ALA A 209 -1.85 6.63 12.48
C ALA A 209 -3.25 6.05 12.63
N TYR A 210 -3.55 5.01 11.85
CA TYR A 210 -4.77 4.21 12.00
C TYR A 210 -4.38 2.75 12.28
N PRO A 211 -4.66 2.22 13.49
CA PRO A 211 -4.29 0.86 13.85
C PRO A 211 -5.16 -0.18 13.15
N PHE A 212 -4.50 -1.13 12.48
CA PHE A 212 -5.09 -2.38 12.03
C PHE A 212 -4.72 -3.49 13.03
N SER A 213 -5.62 -4.44 13.25
CA SER A 213 -5.38 -5.58 14.12
C SER A 213 -4.18 -6.40 13.66
N LYS A 214 -4.07 -6.58 12.33
CA LYS A 214 -2.96 -7.27 11.69
C LYS A 214 -2.88 -6.85 10.22
N ILE A 215 -1.65 -6.70 9.73
CA ILE A 215 -1.32 -6.59 8.31
C ILE A 215 -0.23 -7.62 8.03
N VAL A 216 -0.38 -8.40 6.96
CA VAL A 216 0.57 -9.43 6.53
C VAL A 216 1.09 -9.06 5.15
N ASP A 217 2.42 -9.03 4.98
CA ASP A 217 3.05 -8.88 3.67
C ASP A 217 3.42 -10.27 3.13
N VAL A 218 2.90 -10.61 1.95
CA VAL A 218 3.14 -11.91 1.30
C VAL A 218 4.43 -11.85 0.48
N ASP A 219 5.57 -12.03 1.13
CA ASP A 219 6.90 -12.00 0.52
C ASP A 219 7.48 -13.40 0.26
N HIS A 220 7.07 -14.39 1.06
CA HIS A 220 7.52 -15.78 1.02
C HIS A 220 6.35 -16.74 0.89
N VAL A 221 6.61 -17.99 0.46
CA VAL A 221 5.57 -19.03 0.35
C VAL A 221 4.87 -19.30 1.70
N GLN A 222 5.60 -19.23 2.81
CA GLN A 222 5.02 -19.40 4.15
C GLN A 222 4.03 -18.31 4.53
N ASP A 223 4.17 -17.09 3.98
CA ASP A 223 3.29 -15.96 4.28
C ASP A 223 1.90 -16.17 3.68
N ILE A 224 1.81 -16.96 2.59
CA ILE A 224 0.54 -17.36 1.99
C ILE A 224 -0.33 -18.07 3.04
N ALA A 225 0.20 -19.10 3.72
CA ALA A 225 -0.53 -19.81 4.75
C ALA A 225 -0.91 -18.91 5.94
N THR A 226 0.00 -17.99 6.34
CA THR A 226 -0.24 -17.01 7.40
C THR A 226 -1.39 -16.06 7.03
N ALA A 227 -1.41 -15.58 5.78
CA ALA A 227 -2.45 -14.70 5.27
C ALA A 227 -3.80 -15.42 5.13
N GLU A 228 -3.82 -16.66 4.63
CA GLU A 228 -5.03 -17.47 4.50
C GLU A 228 -5.66 -17.76 5.86
N LEU A 229 -4.85 -18.13 6.87
CA LEU A 229 -5.31 -18.34 8.23
C LEU A 229 -5.88 -17.05 8.84
N PHE A 230 -5.21 -15.90 8.61
CA PHE A 230 -5.66 -14.59 9.09
C PHE A 230 -7.03 -14.18 8.48
N LEU A 231 -7.26 -14.52 7.21
CA LEU A 231 -8.50 -14.21 6.49
C LEU A 231 -9.62 -15.24 6.76
N SER A 232 -9.32 -16.35 7.43
CA SER A 232 -10.32 -17.38 7.69
C SER A 232 -11.36 -16.91 8.73
N PRO A 233 -12.64 -17.31 8.60
CA PRO A 233 -13.70 -16.96 9.56
C PRO A 233 -13.44 -17.46 10.99
N GLU A 234 -12.62 -18.48 11.17
CA GLU A 234 -12.30 -19.10 12.48
C GLU A 234 -11.29 -18.28 13.30
N ALA A 235 -10.65 -17.28 12.72
CA ALA A 235 -9.69 -16.41 13.44
C ALA A 235 -10.37 -15.33 14.32
N ALA A 236 -11.69 -15.35 14.44
CA ALA A 236 -12.48 -14.34 15.16
C ALA A 236 -13.02 -14.82 16.53
N VAL A 237 -12.39 -15.85 17.17
CA VAL A 237 -12.75 -16.34 18.51
C VAL A 237 -11.67 -16.03 19.53
#